data_8483489839964e7523315ecd1f36bde7
#
_entry.id   8483489839964e7523315ecd1f36bde7
#
_cell.length_a   1.000
_cell.length_b   1.000
_cell.length_c   1.000
_cell.angle_alpha   90.00
_cell.angle_beta   90.00
_cell.angle_gamma   90.00
#
_symmetry.space_group_name_H-M   'P 1'
#
loop_
_entity.id
_entity.type
_entity.pdbx_description
1 polymer ?
#
loop_
_entity_poly.entity_id
_entity_poly.type
_entity_poly.pdbx_seq_one_letter_code
_entity_poly.pdbx_strand_id
1 'polypeptide(L)'
;MKYIVNKSHNPAFNIALEAYAFRELVEEDELFILWINEPAIIIGKHQNTIQEINKEYIDEHGIHVVRRLSGGGAVYHDLNNLNYTIISNKTAEGAFDFKTFSQPVIATLADLGVTANFTGRN
;
A
#
# COMPACT_ATOMS: atom_id res chain seq x y z
N MET A 1 -10.62 13.79 7.97
CA MET A 1 -10.13 12.53 7.33
C MET A 1 -11.24 11.49 7.36
N LYS A 2 -11.61 10.95 6.22
CA LYS A 2 -12.54 9.81 6.11
C LYS A 2 -11.75 8.52 6.25
N TYR A 3 -12.37 7.50 6.85
CA TYR A 3 -11.74 6.23 7.15
C TYR A 3 -12.49 5.07 6.49
N ILE A 4 -11.76 4.21 5.78
CA ILE A 4 -12.32 3.04 5.10
C ILE A 4 -11.61 1.79 5.62
N VAL A 5 -12.38 0.87 6.24
CA VAL A 5 -11.92 -0.49 6.52
C VAL A 5 -12.37 -1.38 5.37
N ASN A 6 -11.44 -1.76 4.54
CA ASN A 6 -11.73 -2.68 3.44
C ASN A 6 -11.62 -4.12 3.95
N LYS A 7 -12.72 -4.86 3.83
CA LYS A 7 -12.82 -6.26 4.28
C LYS A 7 -12.45 -7.27 3.18
N SER A 8 -12.21 -6.80 1.96
CA SER A 8 -11.78 -7.67 0.86
C SER A 8 -10.31 -8.05 1.04
N HIS A 9 -10.00 -9.32 0.78
CA HIS A 9 -8.61 -9.79 0.68
C HIS A 9 -8.17 -10.01 -0.77
N ASN A 10 -9.04 -9.74 -1.74
CA ASN A 10 -8.70 -9.87 -3.16
C ASN A 10 -7.74 -8.76 -3.60
N PRO A 11 -6.51 -9.09 -4.04
CA PRO A 11 -5.49 -8.10 -4.35
C PRO A 11 -5.86 -7.18 -5.52
N ALA A 12 -6.51 -7.71 -6.56
CA ALA A 12 -6.94 -6.93 -7.71
C ALA A 12 -8.01 -5.91 -7.33
N PHE A 13 -8.99 -6.32 -6.49
CA PHE A 13 -10.00 -5.42 -5.96
C PHE A 13 -9.38 -4.33 -5.08
N ASN A 14 -8.46 -4.69 -4.18
CA ASN A 14 -7.86 -3.76 -3.24
C ASN A 14 -7.02 -2.69 -3.95
N ILE A 15 -6.20 -3.08 -4.93
CA ILE A 15 -5.44 -2.14 -5.76
C ILE A 15 -6.36 -1.27 -6.63
N ALA A 16 -7.46 -1.82 -7.14
CA ALA A 16 -8.46 -1.06 -7.89
C ALA A 16 -9.21 -0.05 -7.00
N LEU A 17 -9.55 -0.44 -5.75
CA LEU A 17 -10.16 0.46 -4.77
C LEU A 17 -9.23 1.62 -4.42
N GLU A 18 -7.95 1.35 -4.19
CA GLU A 18 -6.95 2.40 -3.96
C GLU A 18 -6.87 3.37 -5.14
N ALA A 19 -6.81 2.84 -6.36
CA ALA A 19 -6.78 3.63 -7.59
C ALA A 19 -8.05 4.49 -7.78
N TYR A 20 -9.21 3.91 -7.49
CA TYR A 20 -10.50 4.61 -7.54
C TYR A 20 -10.56 5.71 -6.46
N ALA A 21 -10.20 5.39 -5.23
CA ALA A 21 -10.18 6.35 -4.15
C ALA A 21 -9.28 7.55 -4.47
N PHE A 22 -8.11 7.30 -5.05
CA PHE A 22 -7.18 8.36 -5.46
C PHE A 22 -7.74 9.26 -6.57
N ARG A 23 -8.52 8.72 -7.49
CA ARG A 23 -9.04 9.47 -8.66
C ARG A 23 -10.36 10.18 -8.39
N GLU A 24 -11.25 9.50 -7.64
CA GLU A 24 -12.68 9.87 -7.61
C GLU A 24 -13.17 10.29 -6.22
N LEU A 25 -12.50 9.87 -5.13
CA LEU A 25 -13.02 10.12 -3.78
C LEU A 25 -12.32 11.26 -3.04
N VAL A 26 -11.23 11.80 -3.59
CA VAL A 26 -10.45 12.87 -2.96
C VAL A 26 -10.94 14.22 -3.49
N GLU A 27 -12.10 14.68 -3.03
CA GLU A 27 -12.58 16.03 -3.37
C GLU A 27 -12.22 17.06 -2.30
N GLU A 28 -12.54 16.82 -1.03
CA GLU A 28 -12.34 17.80 0.04
C GLU A 28 -11.67 17.25 1.29
N ASP A 29 -11.73 15.93 1.50
CA ASP A 29 -11.25 15.26 2.70
C ASP A 29 -10.07 14.32 2.43
N GLU A 30 -9.19 14.22 3.41
CA GLU A 30 -8.18 13.16 3.43
C GLU A 30 -8.84 11.79 3.62
N LEU A 31 -8.33 10.78 2.93
CA LEU A 31 -8.77 9.39 3.07
C LEU A 31 -7.68 8.54 3.72
N PHE A 32 -8.10 7.68 4.63
CA PHE A 32 -7.27 6.64 5.21
C PHE A 32 -7.92 5.27 4.96
N ILE A 33 -7.19 4.36 4.33
CA ILE A 33 -7.69 3.02 3.97
C ILE A 33 -6.79 1.97 4.63
N LEU A 34 -7.39 1.02 5.37
CA LEU A 34 -6.71 -0.20 5.83
C LEU A 34 -7.16 -1.39 5.03
N TRP A 35 -6.21 -2.23 4.62
CA TRP A 35 -6.49 -3.40 3.79
C TRP A 35 -5.41 -4.47 3.91
N ILE A 36 -5.82 -5.72 3.64
CA ILE A 36 -4.97 -6.92 3.67
C ILE A 36 -5.23 -7.71 2.40
N ASN A 37 -4.19 -8.29 1.81
CA ASN A 37 -4.30 -9.17 0.65
C ASN A 37 -4.08 -10.62 1.03
N GLU A 38 -4.76 -11.52 0.35
CA GLU A 38 -4.30 -12.90 0.19
C GLU A 38 -2.98 -12.92 -0.61
N PRO A 39 -2.26 -14.08 -0.66
CA PRO A 39 -0.93 -14.14 -1.27
C PRO A 39 -0.84 -13.52 -2.65
N ALA A 40 -0.02 -12.48 -2.79
CA ALA A 40 0.10 -11.71 -4.02
C ALA A 40 1.48 -11.08 -4.20
N ILE A 41 1.92 -10.98 -5.44
CA ILE A 41 3.04 -10.12 -5.84
C ILE A 41 2.47 -8.84 -6.45
N ILE A 42 2.78 -7.72 -5.83
CA ILE A 42 2.35 -6.39 -6.31
C ILE A 42 3.50 -5.76 -7.08
N ILE A 43 3.32 -5.69 -8.39
CA ILE A 43 4.32 -5.16 -9.34
C ILE A 43 4.22 -3.64 -9.41
N GLY A 44 5.35 -2.96 -9.38
CA GLY A 44 5.42 -1.51 -9.59
C GLY A 44 5.05 -1.11 -11.03
N LYS A 45 4.56 0.12 -11.19
CA LYS A 45 3.99 0.64 -12.45
C LYS A 45 4.87 0.38 -13.69
N HIS A 46 6.18 0.51 -13.56
CA HIS A 46 7.12 0.47 -14.68
C HIS A 46 7.95 -0.83 -14.76
N GLN A 47 7.70 -1.79 -13.87
CA GLN A 47 8.45 -3.04 -13.87
C GLN A 47 7.99 -4.00 -14.98
N ASN A 48 8.92 -4.80 -15.47
CA ASN A 48 8.62 -5.94 -16.35
C ASN A 48 8.18 -7.12 -15.49
N THR A 49 6.90 -7.46 -15.56
CA THR A 49 6.31 -8.52 -14.72
C THR A 49 7.04 -9.85 -14.84
N ILE A 50 7.42 -10.26 -16.05
CA ILE A 50 8.07 -11.57 -16.27
C ILE A 50 9.44 -11.67 -15.59
N GLN A 51 10.14 -10.54 -15.43
CA GLN A 51 11.43 -10.49 -14.74
C GLN A 51 11.31 -10.49 -13.22
N GLU A 52 10.14 -10.12 -12.69
CA GLU A 52 9.90 -9.98 -11.25
C GLU A 52 9.28 -11.24 -10.62
N ILE A 53 8.86 -12.21 -11.43
CA ILE A 53 8.11 -13.37 -10.94
C ILE A 53 8.76 -14.68 -11.35
N ASN A 54 8.59 -15.71 -10.52
CA ASN A 54 8.74 -17.10 -10.93
C ASN A 54 7.37 -17.67 -11.30
N LYS A 55 7.08 -17.70 -12.61
CA LYS A 55 5.75 -18.07 -13.12
C LYS A 55 5.32 -19.47 -12.68
N GLU A 56 6.22 -20.44 -12.72
CA GLU A 56 5.94 -21.83 -12.34
C GLU A 56 5.51 -21.91 -10.86
N TYR A 57 6.28 -21.27 -9.99
CA TYR A 57 5.98 -21.22 -8.56
C TYR A 57 4.64 -20.52 -8.26
N ILE A 58 4.35 -19.41 -8.95
CA ILE A 58 3.11 -18.65 -8.80
C ILE A 58 1.90 -19.49 -9.18
N ASP A 59 1.97 -20.17 -10.35
CA ASP A 59 0.88 -21.02 -10.85
C ASP A 59 0.62 -22.21 -9.89
N GLU A 60 1.69 -22.83 -9.37
CA GLU A 60 1.59 -23.94 -8.43
C GLU A 60 0.96 -23.54 -7.10
N HIS A 61 1.27 -22.33 -6.59
CA HIS A 61 0.86 -21.89 -5.26
C HIS A 61 -0.34 -20.94 -5.27
N GLY A 62 -0.93 -20.67 -6.44
CA GLY A 62 -2.10 -19.80 -6.56
C GLY A 62 -1.84 -18.35 -6.13
N ILE A 63 -0.62 -17.83 -6.34
CA ILE A 63 -0.23 -16.48 -5.95
C ILE A 63 -0.71 -15.49 -7.00
N HIS A 64 -1.44 -14.47 -6.57
CA HIS A 64 -1.91 -13.40 -7.46
C HIS A 64 -0.76 -12.50 -7.92
N VAL A 65 -0.87 -11.97 -9.14
CA VAL A 65 0.06 -10.95 -9.65
C VAL A 65 -0.75 -9.73 -10.07
N VAL A 66 -0.52 -8.61 -9.43
CA VAL A 66 -1.27 -7.36 -9.67
C VAL A 66 -0.31 -6.20 -9.82
N ARG A 67 -0.58 -5.30 -10.77
CA ARG A 67 0.19 -4.07 -10.96
C ARG A 67 -0.46 -2.89 -10.25
N ARG A 68 0.31 -2.15 -9.45
CA ARG A 68 -0.14 -0.90 -8.81
C ARG A 68 0.12 0.32 -9.71
N LEU A 69 -0.54 1.43 -9.39
CA LEU A 69 -0.38 2.71 -10.11
C LEU A 69 0.93 3.44 -9.78
N SER A 70 1.51 3.19 -8.61
CA SER A 70 2.76 3.82 -8.17
C SER A 70 3.99 3.08 -8.67
N GLY A 71 5.12 3.78 -8.74
CA GLY A 71 6.42 3.21 -9.09
C GLY A 71 7.01 2.35 -7.97
N GLY A 72 8.30 2.02 -8.09
CA GLY A 72 9.05 1.22 -7.13
C GLY A 72 9.14 -0.26 -7.51
N GLY A 73 9.78 -1.06 -6.65
CA GLY A 73 10.00 -2.48 -6.84
C GLY A 73 8.76 -3.35 -6.58
N ALA A 74 8.84 -4.62 -6.94
CA ALA A 74 7.83 -5.61 -6.59
C ALA A 74 7.87 -5.93 -5.09
N VAL A 75 6.70 -6.15 -4.50
CA VAL A 75 6.54 -6.53 -3.09
C VAL A 75 5.62 -7.73 -2.97
N TYR A 76 5.86 -8.58 -1.97
CA TYR A 76 4.99 -9.69 -1.65
C TYR A 76 4.03 -9.30 -0.52
N HIS A 77 2.77 -9.62 -0.68
CA HIS A 77 1.73 -9.46 0.33
C HIS A 77 1.14 -10.81 0.71
N ASP A 78 0.74 -10.95 1.96
CA ASP A 78 -0.08 -12.05 2.47
C ASP A 78 -1.03 -11.58 3.58
N LEU A 79 -1.78 -12.51 4.18
CA LEU A 79 -2.76 -12.19 5.23
C LEU A 79 -2.14 -11.62 6.53
N ASN A 80 -0.83 -11.70 6.70
CA ASN A 80 -0.12 -11.12 7.85
C ASN A 80 0.42 -9.71 7.56
N ASN A 81 0.24 -9.24 6.33
CA ASN A 81 0.75 -7.95 5.88
C ASN A 81 -0.37 -6.92 5.87
N LEU A 82 -0.41 -6.06 6.90
CA LEU A 82 -1.34 -4.93 6.93
C LEU A 82 -0.82 -3.78 6.06
N ASN A 83 -1.63 -3.38 5.10
CA ASN A 83 -1.38 -2.22 4.26
C ASN A 83 -2.22 -1.03 4.73
N TYR A 84 -1.69 0.16 4.59
CA TYR A 84 -2.44 1.39 4.75
C TYR A 84 -2.17 2.35 3.59
N THR A 85 -3.19 3.10 3.22
CA THR A 85 -3.12 4.13 2.18
C THR A 85 -3.63 5.43 2.77
N ILE A 86 -2.84 6.49 2.61
CA ILE A 86 -3.22 7.86 2.95
C ILE A 86 -3.31 8.63 1.64
N ILE A 87 -4.47 9.22 1.38
CA ILE A 87 -4.70 10.09 0.22
C ILE A 87 -5.06 11.47 0.73
N SER A 88 -4.35 12.49 0.26
CA SER A 88 -4.55 13.87 0.67
C SER A 88 -4.44 14.81 -0.52
N ASN A 89 -5.35 15.77 -0.61
CA ASN A 89 -5.30 16.87 -1.57
C ASN A 89 -4.44 18.05 -1.10
N LYS A 90 -3.97 18.01 0.16
CA LYS A 90 -3.08 19.05 0.65
C LYS A 90 -1.75 18.93 -0.07
N THR A 91 -1.57 19.75 -1.10
CA THR A 91 -0.25 20.05 -1.63
C THR A 91 0.49 20.81 -0.53
N ALA A 92 1.21 20.08 0.33
CA ALA A 92 2.25 20.71 1.11
C ALA A 92 3.22 21.33 0.09
N GLU A 93 3.52 22.61 0.24
CA GLU A 93 4.67 23.23 -0.41
C GLU A 93 5.91 22.43 0.05
N GLY A 94 6.33 21.47 -0.76
CA GLY A 94 7.44 20.61 -0.41
C GLY A 94 7.19 19.16 -0.83
N ALA A 95 8.26 18.47 -1.14
CA ALA A 95 8.27 17.07 -1.55
C ALA A 95 7.47 16.18 -0.59
N PHE A 96 6.92 15.11 -1.13
CA PHE A 96 6.29 14.01 -0.40
C PHE A 96 7.14 13.61 0.81
N ASP A 97 6.73 13.99 2.01
CA ASP A 97 7.49 13.76 3.22
C ASP A 97 7.11 12.42 3.89
N PHE A 98 7.85 11.38 3.54
CA PHE A 98 7.70 10.06 4.15
C PHE A 98 7.77 10.09 5.69
N LYS A 99 8.54 11.03 6.26
CA LYS A 99 8.66 11.15 7.72
C LYS A 99 7.33 11.55 8.34
N THR A 100 6.66 12.53 7.78
CA THR A 100 5.33 12.96 8.24
C THR A 100 4.30 11.84 8.12
N PHE A 101 4.28 11.11 6.99
CA PHE A 101 3.33 10.02 6.77
C PHE A 101 3.62 8.76 7.60
N SER A 102 4.82 8.58 8.13
CA SER A 102 5.14 7.48 9.04
C SER A 102 4.84 7.78 10.51
N GLN A 103 4.62 9.04 10.91
CA GLN A 103 4.36 9.40 12.31
C GLN A 103 3.14 8.68 12.92
N PRO A 104 1.98 8.55 12.23
CA PRO A 104 0.84 7.81 12.79
C PRO A 104 1.18 6.34 13.08
N VAL A 105 1.99 5.72 12.23
CA VAL A 105 2.43 4.32 12.43
C VAL A 105 3.36 4.22 13.64
N ILE A 106 4.32 5.13 13.77
CA ILE A 106 5.24 5.19 14.92
C ILE A 106 4.47 5.39 16.21
N ALA A 107 3.48 6.30 16.23
CA ALA A 107 2.64 6.54 17.40
C ALA A 107 1.82 5.30 17.78
N THR A 108 1.19 4.65 16.81
CA THR A 108 0.41 3.42 17.04
C THR A 108 1.29 2.28 17.60
N LEU A 109 2.50 2.13 17.07
CA LEU A 109 3.45 1.14 17.59
C LEU A 109 3.87 1.45 19.04
N ALA A 110 4.08 2.73 19.36
CA ALA A 110 4.38 3.16 20.73
C ALA A 110 3.24 2.83 21.70
N ASP A 111 1.99 3.05 21.31
CA ASP A 111 0.79 2.68 22.09
C ASP A 111 0.70 1.17 22.32
N LEU A 112 1.22 0.36 21.40
CA LEU A 112 1.34 -1.10 21.51
C LEU A 112 2.61 -1.54 22.29
N GLY A 113 3.41 -0.60 22.82
CA GLY A 113 4.63 -0.90 23.57
C GLY A 113 5.86 -1.17 22.71
N VAL A 114 5.81 -0.87 21.41
CA VAL A 114 6.92 -1.07 20.47
C VAL A 114 7.61 0.25 20.16
N THR A 115 8.91 0.33 20.41
CA THR A 115 9.72 1.52 20.03
C THR A 115 10.08 1.43 18.56
N ALA A 116 9.64 2.41 17.76
CA ALA A 116 9.94 2.53 16.35
C ALA A 116 10.46 3.94 16.02
N ASN A 117 11.37 4.02 15.07
CA ASN A 117 11.93 5.29 14.60
C ASN A 117 11.94 5.32 13.06
N PHE A 118 11.73 6.50 12.50
CA PHE A 118 11.95 6.72 11.08
C PHE A 118 13.45 6.85 10.80
N THR A 119 13.97 5.95 9.98
CA THR A 119 15.34 6.05 9.45
C THR A 119 15.26 6.38 7.97
N GLY A 120 15.90 7.48 7.55
CA GLY A 120 15.98 7.80 6.12
C GLY A 120 16.69 6.68 5.34
N ARG A 121 16.44 6.61 4.04
CA ARG A 121 17.25 5.78 3.15
C ARG A 121 18.66 6.36 3.12
N ASN A 122 19.64 5.58 3.53
CA ASN A 122 21.05 5.84 3.25
C ASN A 122 21.38 5.32 1.86
#